data_944fa3d3773cef67278563f5324a405d
#
_entry.id   944fa3d3773cef67278563f5324a405d
#
_cell.length_a   1.000
_cell.length_b   1.000
_cell.length_c   1.000
_cell.angle_alpha   90.00
_cell.angle_beta   90.00
_cell.angle_gamma   90.00
#
_symmetry.space_group_name_H-M   'P 1'
#
loop_
_entity.id
_entity.type
_entity.pdbx_description
1 polymer ?
#
loop_
_entity_poly.entity_id
_entity_poly.type
_entity_poly.pdbx_seq_one_letter_code
_entity_poly.pdbx_strand_id
1 'polypeptide(L)'
;LISDAAAAATSYAHSRTFAKPERHIFYDAGSGSVRATLVEMGPSTDSTRSGANHVTVLDAAWDRLAGGLAMDLVVRDMLADAFDKANPSEPSVRQNARAMARLLREANKIKHVLSANAAASASIESLANDIDLRTSIDREAFEARMRSDGLIQRFGQPIDELLTRTKTSWSDITSVVLVGGASRV
;
A
#
# COMPACT_ATOMS: atom_id res chain seq x y z
N LEU A 1 2.60 -15.10 20.85
CA LEU A 1 2.62 -14.34 19.58
C LEU A 1 1.21 -14.29 19.00
N ILE A 2 0.81 -13.14 18.50
CA ILE A 2 -0.45 -12.90 17.80
C ILE A 2 -0.11 -12.29 16.43
N SER A 3 -0.89 -12.58 15.39
CA SER A 3 -0.70 -11.94 14.09
C SER A 3 -1.10 -10.46 14.14
N ASP A 4 -0.48 -9.64 13.29
CA ASP A 4 -0.78 -8.23 13.12
C ASP A 4 -2.27 -7.98 12.81
N ALA A 5 -2.85 -8.76 11.90
CA ALA A 5 -4.27 -8.69 11.58
C ALA A 5 -5.17 -9.03 12.77
N ALA A 6 -4.85 -10.07 13.54
CA ALA A 6 -5.62 -10.42 14.73
C ALA A 6 -5.50 -9.34 15.82
N ALA A 7 -4.31 -8.72 15.97
CA ALA A 7 -4.11 -7.62 16.89
C ALA A 7 -4.93 -6.37 16.49
N ALA A 8 -4.90 -6.00 15.20
CA ALA A 8 -5.69 -4.90 14.66
C ALA A 8 -7.19 -5.14 14.84
N ALA A 9 -7.66 -6.37 14.55
CA ALA A 9 -9.05 -6.77 14.70
C ALA A 9 -9.51 -6.72 16.16
N THR A 10 -8.69 -7.22 17.09
CA THR A 10 -8.98 -7.17 18.53
C THR A 10 -9.04 -5.73 19.04
N SER A 11 -8.10 -4.88 18.62
CA SER A 11 -8.10 -3.45 18.96
C SER A 11 -9.35 -2.74 18.42
N TYR A 12 -9.75 -3.05 17.19
CA TYR A 12 -10.96 -2.51 16.57
C TYR A 12 -12.23 -2.95 17.32
N ALA A 13 -12.32 -4.23 17.71
CA ALA A 13 -13.46 -4.79 18.42
C ALA A 13 -13.56 -4.28 19.87
N HIS A 14 -12.42 -3.93 20.50
CA HIS A 14 -12.39 -3.49 21.89
C HIS A 14 -13.24 -2.24 22.18
N SER A 15 -13.32 -1.33 21.21
CA SER A 15 -14.07 -0.06 21.33
C SER A 15 -15.51 -0.14 20.80
N ARG A 16 -16.02 -1.33 20.48
CA ARG A 16 -17.30 -1.54 19.81
C ARG A 16 -18.14 -2.59 20.50
N THR A 17 -19.46 -2.50 20.28
CA THR A 17 -20.43 -3.52 20.72
C THR A 17 -21.13 -4.06 19.47
N PHE A 18 -21.20 -5.36 19.34
CA PHE A 18 -21.85 -6.05 18.22
C PHE A 18 -23.16 -6.69 18.69
N ALA A 19 -24.28 -6.36 18.03
CA ALA A 19 -25.58 -6.97 18.31
C ALA A 19 -25.73 -8.37 17.69
N LYS A 20 -24.97 -8.62 16.61
CA LYS A 20 -24.95 -9.88 15.85
C LYS A 20 -23.55 -10.08 15.26
N PRO A 21 -23.22 -11.28 14.74
CA PRO A 21 -21.97 -11.47 14.00
C PRO A 21 -21.91 -10.57 12.77
N GLU A 22 -20.77 -9.93 12.56
CA GLU A 22 -20.46 -9.03 11.44
C GLU A 22 -19.13 -9.44 10.80
N ARG A 23 -19.01 -9.31 9.48
CA ARG A 23 -17.77 -9.60 8.75
C ARG A 23 -17.11 -8.33 8.29
N HIS A 24 -15.83 -8.22 8.56
CA HIS A 24 -15.00 -7.07 8.22
C HIS A 24 -13.77 -7.54 7.47
N ILE A 25 -13.34 -6.76 6.47
CA ILE A 25 -12.05 -6.96 5.83
C ILE A 25 -11.07 -5.96 6.45
N PHE A 26 -9.99 -6.46 7.05
CA PHE A 26 -8.83 -5.65 7.44
C PHE A 26 -7.88 -5.63 6.24
N TYR A 27 -7.78 -4.46 5.61
CA TYR A 27 -6.91 -4.24 4.47
C TYR A 27 -5.67 -3.47 4.92
N ASP A 28 -4.55 -4.19 5.04
CA ASP A 28 -3.26 -3.64 5.46
C ASP A 28 -2.39 -3.37 4.23
N ALA A 29 -2.24 -2.09 3.88
CA ALA A 29 -1.31 -1.61 2.86
C ALA A 29 -0.05 -1.10 3.54
N GLY A 30 0.92 -1.99 3.71
CA GLY A 30 2.23 -1.70 4.28
C GLY A 30 3.24 -1.21 3.26
N SER A 31 4.51 -1.07 3.69
CA SER A 31 5.60 -0.71 2.78
C SER A 31 5.93 -1.83 1.78
N GLY A 32 6.04 -3.08 2.25
CA GLY A 32 6.54 -4.20 1.44
C GLY A 32 5.46 -5.17 0.94
N SER A 33 4.20 -4.98 1.30
CA SER A 33 3.10 -5.84 0.88
C SER A 33 1.75 -5.19 1.13
N VAL A 34 0.72 -5.72 0.47
CA VAL A 34 -0.68 -5.53 0.84
C VAL A 34 -1.26 -6.84 1.30
N ARG A 35 -2.16 -6.80 2.28
CA ARG A 35 -2.86 -7.95 2.83
C ARG A 35 -4.33 -7.63 3.05
N ALA A 36 -5.20 -8.54 2.68
CA ALA A 36 -6.61 -8.54 3.05
C ALA A 36 -6.87 -9.69 4.02
N THR A 37 -7.50 -9.42 5.15
CA THR A 37 -7.85 -10.43 6.16
C THR A 37 -9.33 -10.33 6.45
N LEU A 38 -10.06 -11.44 6.26
CA LEU A 38 -11.47 -11.55 6.60
C LEU A 38 -11.61 -11.95 8.06
N VAL A 39 -12.33 -11.15 8.82
CA VAL A 39 -12.55 -11.33 10.26
C VAL A 39 -14.04 -11.30 10.52
N GLU A 40 -14.52 -12.26 11.31
CA GLU A 40 -15.86 -12.24 11.88
C GLU A 40 -15.78 -11.76 13.33
N MET A 41 -16.64 -10.81 13.67
CA MET A 41 -16.76 -10.22 15.00
C MET A 41 -18.20 -10.28 15.46
N GLY A 42 -18.42 -10.52 16.76
CA GLY A 42 -19.76 -10.60 17.30
C GLY A 42 -19.76 -10.67 18.82
N PRO A 43 -20.94 -10.76 19.45
CA PRO A 43 -21.03 -11.00 20.88
C PRO A 43 -20.43 -12.37 21.22
N SER A 44 -19.73 -12.46 22.33
CA SER A 44 -19.22 -13.74 22.83
C SER A 44 -20.38 -14.68 23.16
N THR A 45 -20.26 -15.93 22.71
CA THR A 45 -21.19 -17.01 23.09
C THR A 45 -20.83 -17.66 24.41
N ASP A 46 -19.69 -17.28 24.99
CA ASP A 46 -19.25 -17.78 26.30
C ASP A 46 -19.99 -17.04 27.43
N SER A 47 -20.88 -17.73 28.11
CA SER A 47 -21.68 -17.17 29.20
C SER A 47 -20.84 -16.65 30.38
N THR A 48 -19.61 -17.12 30.54
CA THR A 48 -18.67 -16.66 31.58
C THR A 48 -18.03 -15.33 31.25
N ARG A 49 -18.13 -14.87 29.99
CA ARG A 49 -17.53 -13.63 29.43
C ARG A 49 -18.60 -12.65 28.95
N SER A 50 -19.64 -12.44 29.76
CA SER A 50 -20.71 -11.52 29.43
C SER A 50 -20.16 -10.13 29.05
N GLY A 51 -20.59 -9.62 27.91
CA GLY A 51 -20.14 -8.32 27.37
C GLY A 51 -18.80 -8.35 26.62
N ALA A 52 -18.14 -9.50 26.49
CA ALA A 52 -16.95 -9.63 25.64
C ALA A 52 -17.33 -9.79 24.17
N ASN A 53 -16.44 -9.34 23.29
CA ASN A 53 -16.55 -9.58 21.86
C ASN A 53 -15.79 -10.85 21.47
N HIS A 54 -16.37 -11.58 20.53
CA HIS A 54 -15.72 -12.68 19.82
C HIS A 54 -15.06 -12.14 18.54
N VAL A 55 -13.82 -12.54 18.28
CA VAL A 55 -13.05 -12.15 17.07
C VAL A 55 -12.44 -13.40 16.48
N THR A 56 -12.82 -13.73 15.25
CA THR A 56 -12.27 -14.89 14.51
C THR A 56 -11.72 -14.44 13.17
N VAL A 57 -10.45 -14.72 12.93
CA VAL A 57 -9.84 -14.60 11.60
C VAL A 57 -10.29 -15.79 10.77
N LEU A 58 -11.04 -15.54 9.69
CA LEU A 58 -11.57 -16.59 8.82
C LEU A 58 -10.54 -17.00 7.76
N ASP A 59 -9.91 -16.00 7.12
CA ASP A 59 -8.89 -16.23 6.08
C ASP A 59 -8.09 -14.96 5.80
N ALA A 60 -6.96 -15.07 5.06
CA ALA A 60 -6.15 -13.94 4.64
C ALA A 60 -5.47 -14.21 3.29
N ALA A 61 -5.43 -13.17 2.44
CA ALA A 61 -4.68 -13.16 1.19
C ALA A 61 -3.74 -11.95 1.13
N TRP A 62 -2.65 -12.04 0.35
CA TRP A 62 -1.66 -10.97 0.28
C TRP A 62 -0.91 -10.94 -1.05
N ASP A 63 -0.41 -9.76 -1.44
CA ASP A 63 0.57 -9.59 -2.52
C ASP A 63 1.83 -8.91 -1.96
N ARG A 64 2.99 -9.56 -2.12
CA ARG A 64 4.31 -9.04 -1.69
C ARG A 64 4.96 -8.13 -2.72
N LEU A 65 4.37 -7.97 -3.89
CA LEU A 65 4.85 -7.08 -4.95
C LEU A 65 4.04 -5.78 -5.04
N ALA A 66 3.07 -5.61 -4.14
CA ALA A 66 2.32 -4.38 -3.95
C ALA A 66 2.62 -3.79 -2.56
N GLY A 67 2.55 -2.47 -2.44
CA GLY A 67 2.83 -1.74 -1.21
C GLY A 67 3.54 -0.43 -1.46
N GLY A 68 3.88 0.28 -0.38
CA GLY A 68 4.50 1.60 -0.47
C GLY A 68 5.84 1.62 -1.21
N LEU A 69 6.65 0.56 -1.07
CA LEU A 69 7.92 0.43 -1.80
C LEU A 69 7.70 0.25 -3.30
N ALA A 70 6.68 -0.50 -3.71
CA ALA A 70 6.35 -0.63 -5.14
C ALA A 70 5.98 0.71 -5.76
N MET A 71 5.24 1.55 -5.04
CA MET A 71 4.96 2.94 -5.46
C MET A 71 6.25 3.78 -5.54
N ASP A 72 7.16 3.65 -4.57
CA ASP A 72 8.47 4.34 -4.60
C ASP A 72 9.28 3.94 -5.82
N LEU A 73 9.25 2.66 -6.20
CA LEU A 73 9.96 2.16 -7.39
C LEU A 73 9.39 2.77 -8.68
N VAL A 74 8.07 2.93 -8.78
CA VAL A 74 7.45 3.61 -9.93
C VAL A 74 7.94 5.06 -10.03
N VAL A 75 7.90 5.83 -8.94
CA VAL A 75 8.39 7.22 -8.92
C VAL A 75 9.88 7.28 -9.21
N ARG A 76 10.71 6.39 -8.64
CA ARG A 76 12.14 6.28 -8.93
C ARG A 76 12.40 6.12 -10.43
N ASP A 77 11.63 5.23 -11.07
CA ASP A 77 11.83 4.93 -12.49
C ASP A 77 11.36 6.10 -13.37
N MET A 78 10.33 6.84 -12.96
CA MET A 78 9.94 8.10 -13.61
C MET A 78 11.03 9.17 -13.52
N LEU A 79 11.68 9.30 -12.34
CA LEU A 79 12.82 10.21 -12.16
C LEU A 79 14.02 9.80 -13.00
N ALA A 80 14.30 8.49 -13.10
CA ALA A 80 15.36 7.96 -13.94
C ALA A 80 15.09 8.24 -15.44
N ASP A 81 13.84 8.01 -15.88
CA ASP A 81 13.41 8.33 -17.26
C ASP A 81 13.60 9.83 -17.56
N ALA A 82 13.24 10.70 -16.62
CA ALA A 82 13.39 12.15 -16.78
C ALA A 82 14.88 12.56 -16.90
N PHE A 83 15.76 11.97 -16.09
CA PHE A 83 17.19 12.22 -16.15
C PHE A 83 17.79 11.75 -17.47
N ASP A 84 17.53 10.51 -17.89
CA ASP A 84 18.05 9.94 -19.12
C ASP A 84 17.55 10.70 -20.36
N LYS A 85 16.28 11.13 -20.35
CA LYS A 85 15.71 11.96 -21.42
C LYS A 85 16.36 13.33 -21.55
N ALA A 86 16.72 13.94 -20.41
CA ALA A 86 17.38 15.25 -20.38
C ALA A 86 18.87 15.16 -20.80
N ASN A 87 19.48 13.98 -20.67
CA ASN A 87 20.93 13.76 -20.89
C ASN A 87 21.20 12.59 -21.87
N PRO A 88 20.74 12.66 -23.11
CA PRO A 88 20.76 11.52 -24.03
C PRO A 88 22.19 11.09 -24.50
N SER A 89 23.19 11.93 -24.27
CA SER A 89 24.60 11.63 -24.55
C SER A 89 25.33 10.91 -23.45
N GLU A 90 24.71 10.83 -22.25
CA GLU A 90 25.28 10.19 -21.08
C GLU A 90 24.83 8.71 -20.97
N PRO A 91 25.62 7.85 -20.32
CA PRO A 91 25.14 6.52 -19.95
C PRO A 91 23.89 6.60 -19.08
N SER A 92 22.94 5.67 -19.27
CA SER A 92 21.72 5.64 -18.45
C SER A 92 22.04 5.64 -16.95
N VAL A 93 21.36 6.52 -16.21
CA VAL A 93 21.48 6.62 -14.75
C VAL A 93 21.22 5.29 -14.04
N ARG A 94 20.47 4.38 -14.68
CA ARG A 94 20.18 3.03 -14.16
C ARG A 94 21.43 2.18 -14.00
N GLN A 95 22.53 2.48 -14.70
CA GLN A 95 23.80 1.80 -14.55
C GLN A 95 24.58 2.27 -13.31
N ASN A 96 24.18 3.37 -12.68
CA ASN A 96 24.81 3.92 -11.49
C ASN A 96 24.00 3.56 -10.23
N ALA A 97 24.43 2.53 -9.51
CA ALA A 97 23.75 2.04 -8.30
C ALA A 97 23.62 3.14 -7.21
N ARG A 98 24.62 4.02 -7.07
CA ARG A 98 24.59 5.13 -6.09
C ARG A 98 23.52 6.16 -6.49
N ALA A 99 23.44 6.51 -7.76
CA ALA A 99 22.41 7.42 -8.26
C ALA A 99 21.02 6.82 -8.08
N MET A 100 20.81 5.55 -8.43
CA MET A 100 19.53 4.86 -8.24
C MET A 100 19.10 4.80 -6.77
N ALA A 101 20.02 4.62 -5.83
CA ALA A 101 19.71 4.66 -4.40
C ALA A 101 19.32 6.09 -3.93
N ARG A 102 19.91 7.13 -4.53
CA ARG A 102 19.52 8.54 -4.26
C ARG A 102 18.15 8.84 -4.85
N LEU A 103 17.88 8.38 -6.07
CA LEU A 103 16.56 8.49 -6.71
C LEU A 103 15.48 7.80 -5.88
N LEU A 104 15.74 6.61 -5.33
CA LEU A 104 14.76 5.91 -4.50
C LEU A 104 14.42 6.67 -3.21
N ARG A 105 15.40 7.29 -2.57
CA ARG A 105 15.15 8.14 -1.39
C ARG A 105 14.32 9.37 -1.73
N GLU A 106 14.58 9.99 -2.88
CA GLU A 106 13.80 11.14 -3.32
C GLU A 106 12.39 10.73 -3.76
N ALA A 107 12.25 9.58 -4.44
CA ALA A 107 10.97 9.01 -4.81
C ALA A 107 10.04 8.80 -3.62
N ASN A 108 10.56 8.31 -2.49
CA ASN A 108 9.77 8.17 -1.26
C ASN A 108 9.20 9.51 -0.79
N LYS A 109 10.00 10.59 -0.78
CA LYS A 109 9.53 11.92 -0.40
C LYS A 109 8.46 12.43 -1.39
N ILE A 110 8.71 12.29 -2.70
CA ILE A 110 7.78 12.69 -3.76
C ILE A 110 6.44 11.98 -3.61
N LYS A 111 6.44 10.66 -3.39
CA LYS A 111 5.23 9.89 -3.14
C LYS A 111 4.41 10.49 -1.98
N HIS A 112 5.06 10.84 -0.87
CA HIS A 112 4.38 11.47 0.26
C HIS A 112 3.81 12.85 -0.10
N VAL A 113 4.53 13.67 -0.88
CA VAL A 113 4.02 14.96 -1.35
C VAL A 113 2.83 14.76 -2.29
N LEU A 114 2.91 13.80 -3.21
CA LEU A 114 1.83 13.49 -4.15
C LEU A 114 0.58 12.93 -3.48
N SER A 115 0.64 12.42 -2.25
CA SER A 115 -0.56 12.01 -1.52
C SER A 115 -1.49 13.19 -1.17
N ALA A 116 -0.95 14.41 -1.12
CA ALA A 116 -1.70 15.63 -0.80
C ALA A 116 -1.73 16.66 -1.97
N ASN A 117 -0.69 16.69 -2.81
CA ASN A 117 -0.50 17.69 -3.86
C ASN A 117 -0.67 17.11 -5.26
N ALA A 118 -1.05 17.96 -6.23
CA ALA A 118 -1.18 17.55 -7.64
C ALA A 118 0.17 17.33 -8.34
N ALA A 119 1.26 17.94 -7.83
CA ALA A 119 2.61 17.81 -8.37
C ALA A 119 3.64 17.87 -7.25
N ALA A 120 4.81 17.28 -7.48
CA ALA A 120 5.97 17.33 -6.59
C ALA A 120 7.26 17.53 -7.38
N SER A 121 8.08 18.51 -6.95
CA SER A 121 9.37 18.79 -7.57
C SER A 121 10.47 17.93 -6.97
N ALA A 122 11.40 17.47 -7.81
CA ALA A 122 12.64 16.81 -7.44
C ALA A 122 13.84 17.68 -7.78
N SER A 123 14.79 17.79 -6.83
CA SER A 123 16.08 18.44 -7.06
C SER A 123 17.17 17.62 -6.38
N ILE A 124 18.09 17.04 -7.17
CA ILE A 124 19.21 16.24 -6.66
C ILE A 124 20.48 16.77 -7.34
N GLU A 125 21.33 17.42 -6.56
CA GLU A 125 22.62 17.94 -7.05
C GLU A 125 23.59 16.79 -7.33
N SER A 126 24.38 16.90 -8.40
CA SER A 126 25.38 15.92 -8.84
C SER A 126 24.86 14.48 -8.73
N LEU A 127 23.73 14.21 -9.37
CA LEU A 127 23.10 12.89 -9.32
C LEU A 127 24.00 11.83 -9.96
N ALA A 128 24.46 12.08 -11.18
CA ALA A 128 25.42 11.24 -11.92
C ALA A 128 26.29 12.13 -12.84
N ASN A 129 27.57 11.81 -12.97
CA ASN A 129 28.52 12.50 -13.86
C ASN A 129 28.54 14.03 -13.63
N ASP A 130 28.44 14.47 -12.37
CA ASP A 130 28.33 15.88 -11.95
C ASP A 130 27.13 16.64 -12.54
N ILE A 131 26.13 15.91 -13.03
CA ILE A 131 24.90 16.48 -13.57
C ILE A 131 23.80 16.45 -12.51
N ASP A 132 23.09 17.57 -12.36
CA ASP A 132 21.94 17.72 -11.47
C ASP A 132 20.68 17.10 -12.11
N LEU A 133 19.80 16.52 -11.28
CA LEU A 133 18.42 16.29 -11.66
C LEU A 133 17.53 17.43 -11.14
N ARG A 134 16.79 18.06 -12.03
CA ARG A 134 15.69 18.99 -11.68
C ARG A 134 14.49 18.67 -12.54
N THR A 135 13.41 18.22 -11.89
CA THR A 135 12.18 17.81 -12.60
C THR A 135 10.97 17.93 -11.67
N SER A 136 9.78 17.68 -12.20
CA SER A 136 8.54 17.59 -11.45
C SER A 136 7.79 16.33 -11.89
N ILE A 137 7.12 15.69 -10.94
CA ILE A 137 6.23 14.56 -11.18
C ILE A 137 4.81 15.00 -10.85
N ASP A 138 3.90 14.84 -11.79
CA ASP A 138 2.48 15.08 -11.59
C ASP A 138 1.80 13.82 -11.04
N ARG A 139 0.82 14.00 -10.14
CA ARG A 139 0.04 12.88 -9.57
C ARG A 139 -0.64 12.07 -10.67
N GLU A 140 -1.26 12.74 -11.64
CA GLU A 140 -1.93 12.08 -12.75
C GLU A 140 -0.98 11.18 -13.56
N ALA A 141 0.25 11.66 -13.85
CA ALA A 141 1.27 10.89 -14.52
C ALA A 141 1.73 9.68 -13.68
N PHE A 142 1.89 9.87 -12.37
CA PHE A 142 2.22 8.79 -11.43
C PHE A 142 1.12 7.72 -11.39
N GLU A 143 -0.14 8.12 -11.26
CA GLU A 143 -1.28 7.19 -11.26
C GLU A 143 -1.42 6.46 -12.60
N ALA A 144 -1.24 7.16 -13.73
CA ALA A 144 -1.25 6.55 -15.06
C ALA A 144 -0.15 5.49 -15.20
N ARG A 145 1.06 5.79 -14.69
CA ARG A 145 2.17 4.84 -14.68
C ARG A 145 1.87 3.62 -13.81
N MET A 146 1.31 3.79 -12.61
CA MET A 146 0.89 2.67 -11.76
C MET A 146 -0.16 1.78 -12.46
N ARG A 147 -1.09 2.38 -13.22
CA ARG A 147 -2.09 1.63 -14.00
C ARG A 147 -1.43 0.84 -15.12
N SER A 148 -0.55 1.47 -15.90
CA SER A 148 0.13 0.81 -17.03
C SER A 148 1.05 -0.31 -16.59
N ASP A 149 1.69 -0.18 -15.44
CA ASP A 149 2.58 -1.19 -14.87
C ASP A 149 1.81 -2.31 -14.13
N GLY A 150 0.47 -2.25 -14.10
CA GLY A 150 -0.39 -3.24 -13.45
C GLY A 150 -0.38 -3.17 -11.92
N LEU A 151 0.23 -2.14 -11.33
CA LEU A 151 0.36 -2.05 -9.87
C LEU A 151 -0.99 -1.82 -9.18
N ILE A 152 -1.88 -1.04 -9.79
CA ILE A 152 -3.23 -0.78 -9.23
C ILE A 152 -4.02 -2.09 -9.08
N GLN A 153 -3.96 -2.99 -10.08
CA GLN A 153 -4.64 -4.29 -10.01
C GLN A 153 -4.11 -5.14 -8.86
N ARG A 154 -2.80 -5.12 -8.61
CA ARG A 154 -2.18 -5.85 -7.50
C ARG A 154 -2.69 -5.40 -6.13
N PHE A 155 -3.01 -4.13 -5.96
CA PHE A 155 -3.60 -3.64 -4.72
C PHE A 155 -5.01 -4.22 -4.47
N GLY A 156 -5.81 -4.46 -5.50
CA GLY A 156 -7.14 -5.07 -5.39
C GLY A 156 -7.12 -6.60 -5.22
N GLN A 157 -6.15 -7.25 -5.85
CA GLN A 157 -6.08 -8.71 -5.99
C GLN A 157 -6.25 -9.51 -4.67
N PRO A 158 -5.64 -9.12 -3.53
CA PRO A 158 -5.83 -9.85 -2.27
C PRO A 158 -7.28 -9.89 -1.78
N ILE A 159 -8.06 -8.84 -2.05
CA ILE A 159 -9.48 -8.81 -1.67
C ILE A 159 -10.26 -9.78 -2.55
N ASP A 160 -10.06 -9.74 -3.88
CA ASP A 160 -10.75 -10.60 -4.82
C ASP A 160 -10.45 -12.08 -4.56
N GLU A 161 -9.19 -12.40 -4.29
CA GLU A 161 -8.76 -13.76 -3.92
C GLU A 161 -9.42 -14.21 -2.61
N LEU A 162 -9.43 -13.36 -1.59
CA LEU A 162 -10.01 -13.62 -0.29
C LEU A 162 -11.51 -13.94 -0.41
N LEU A 163 -12.27 -13.07 -1.09
CA LEU A 163 -13.71 -13.24 -1.29
C LEU A 163 -14.03 -14.51 -2.07
N THR A 164 -13.27 -14.79 -3.13
CA THR A 164 -13.42 -15.99 -3.94
C THR A 164 -13.18 -17.26 -3.11
N ARG A 165 -12.10 -17.30 -2.36
CA ARG A 165 -11.68 -18.49 -1.59
C ARG A 165 -12.61 -18.78 -0.43
N THR A 166 -13.11 -17.73 0.23
CA THR A 166 -14.07 -17.87 1.34
C THR A 166 -15.52 -17.96 0.87
N LYS A 167 -15.79 -17.85 -0.43
CA LYS A 167 -17.15 -17.81 -1.00
C LYS A 167 -18.02 -16.73 -0.33
N THR A 168 -17.41 -15.60 0.02
CA THR A 168 -18.06 -14.46 0.65
C THR A 168 -18.36 -13.41 -0.41
N SER A 169 -19.57 -12.85 -0.41
CA SER A 169 -19.94 -11.75 -1.31
C SER A 169 -19.70 -10.39 -0.63
N TRP A 170 -19.61 -9.33 -1.44
CA TRP A 170 -19.52 -7.97 -0.89
C TRP A 170 -20.71 -7.58 -0.01
N SER A 171 -21.89 -8.14 -0.27
CA SER A 171 -23.09 -7.93 0.55
C SER A 171 -22.97 -8.51 1.97
N ASP A 172 -22.05 -9.46 2.19
CA ASP A 172 -21.79 -10.08 3.48
C ASP A 172 -20.76 -9.28 4.31
N ILE A 173 -20.14 -8.27 3.70
CA ILE A 173 -19.09 -7.45 4.33
C ILE A 173 -19.72 -6.19 4.92
N THR A 174 -19.58 -6.02 6.22
CA THR A 174 -20.06 -4.84 6.95
C THR A 174 -19.17 -3.63 6.70
N SER A 175 -17.85 -3.80 6.70
CA SER A 175 -16.89 -2.72 6.41
C SER A 175 -15.51 -3.23 5.98
N VAL A 176 -14.76 -2.33 5.33
CA VAL A 176 -13.32 -2.48 5.10
C VAL A 176 -12.59 -1.53 6.02
N VAL A 177 -11.71 -2.07 6.86
CA VAL A 177 -10.88 -1.31 7.80
C VAL A 177 -9.49 -1.16 7.21
N LEU A 178 -9.11 0.09 6.89
CA LEU A 178 -7.81 0.39 6.30
C LEU A 178 -6.73 0.48 7.39
N VAL A 179 -5.64 -0.23 7.18
CA VAL A 179 -4.45 -0.26 8.04
C VAL A 179 -3.21 -0.07 7.17
N GLY A 180 -2.10 0.31 7.80
CA GLY A 180 -0.83 0.51 7.11
C GLY A 180 -0.66 1.88 6.47
N GLY A 181 0.60 2.33 6.37
CA GLY A 181 0.94 3.68 5.91
C GLY A 181 0.66 3.93 4.42
N ALA A 182 0.76 2.89 3.57
CA ALA A 182 0.52 3.03 2.14
C ALA A 182 -0.96 3.20 1.78
N SER A 183 -1.89 2.95 2.71
CA SER A 183 -3.31 3.23 2.52
C SER A 183 -3.65 4.73 2.50
N ARG A 184 -2.64 5.59 2.74
CA ARG A 184 -2.80 7.06 2.79
C ARG A 184 -2.15 7.78 1.59
N VAL A 185 -1.65 7.04 0.63
CA VAL A 185 -1.02 7.58 -0.59
C VAL A 185 -2.06 7.78 -1.69
#